data_024de4b10b035e4f3e31a6563b19483b
#
_entry.id   024de4b10b035e4f3e31a6563b19483b
#
_cell.length_a   1.000
_cell.length_b   1.000
_cell.length_c   1.000
_cell.angle_alpha   90.00
_cell.angle_beta   90.00
_cell.angle_gamma   90.00
#
_symmetry.space_group_name_H-M   'P 1'
#
loop_
_entity.id
_entity.type
_entity.pdbx_description
1 polymer ?
#
loop_
_entity_poly.entity_id
_entity_poly.type
_entity_poly.pdbx_seq_one_letter_code
_entity_poly.pdbx_strand_id
1 'polypeptide(L)'
;MKHVLLTLTLFVSFFASAQIVNIPDTNFKNALLNHNPVIDTNGDGEIQVSEATEVYDLNLYDKNIADLTGIEAFINISWLDCRKNLLIELDVSQNINLTYLDVSFNLLTSLDVTNNPQLTRLNCAKNQLTTLDTSQNINLEVFYCYANLLTSLDVSQNTLLNWFFCYENQLTSLDVSQNINLELLYAFTNQLTDIDLGSNINLEEIIIAQNQFTSLDISQNPNLTYLDFSTNNLSSIDISNNPGLLSIRGFNNQLSNIDVSNKPVLQQLLVNGNDLTSIDVSQNPELVILNCGENPIASLDVSQNIGLKGIEFSNTLVSEIDLSNNPLLCGVVGNN
;
A
#
# COMPACT_ATOMS: atom_id res chain seq x y z
N MET A 1 2.92 -8.77 -90.68
CA MET A 1 1.92 -8.87 -89.56
C MET A 1 2.66 -8.88 -88.26
N LYS A 2 2.59 -7.78 -87.51
CA LYS A 2 3.21 -7.67 -86.20
C LYS A 2 2.12 -8.04 -85.14
N HIS A 3 2.34 -9.12 -84.38
CA HIS A 3 1.46 -9.49 -83.27
C HIS A 3 1.84 -8.63 -82.04
N VAL A 4 0.92 -7.80 -81.61
CA VAL A 4 1.01 -7.09 -80.33
C VAL A 4 0.45 -8.02 -79.25
N LEU A 5 1.32 -8.49 -78.34
CA LEU A 5 0.94 -9.27 -77.18
C LEU A 5 0.53 -8.31 -76.07
N LEU A 6 -0.76 -8.23 -75.81
CA LEU A 6 -1.31 -7.42 -74.70
C LEU A 6 -1.24 -8.24 -73.42
N THR A 7 -0.27 -7.98 -72.54
CA THR A 7 -0.19 -8.58 -71.20
C THR A 7 -1.14 -7.84 -70.28
N LEU A 8 -2.23 -8.50 -69.92
CA LEU A 8 -3.18 -8.04 -68.89
C LEU A 8 -2.61 -8.38 -67.48
N THR A 9 -2.04 -7.40 -66.81
CA THR A 9 -1.65 -7.52 -65.44
C THR A 9 -2.88 -7.42 -64.52
N LEU A 10 -3.30 -8.55 -63.98
CA LEU A 10 -4.38 -8.62 -63.00
C LEU A 10 -3.83 -8.12 -61.67
N PHE A 11 -4.18 -6.90 -61.23
CA PHE A 11 -3.98 -6.42 -59.87
C PHE A 11 -5.00 -7.13 -58.95
N VAL A 12 -4.57 -8.19 -58.29
CA VAL A 12 -5.32 -8.76 -57.16
C VAL A 12 -4.99 -7.90 -55.96
N SER A 13 -5.83 -6.93 -55.62
CA SER A 13 -5.80 -6.26 -54.34
C SER A 13 -6.28 -7.25 -53.28
N PHE A 14 -5.35 -7.80 -52.51
CA PHE A 14 -5.69 -8.44 -51.25
C PHE A 14 -6.18 -7.33 -50.31
N PHE A 15 -7.48 -7.24 -50.12
CA PHE A 15 -8.04 -6.59 -48.95
C PHE A 15 -7.72 -7.51 -47.78
N ALA A 16 -6.61 -7.29 -47.10
CA ALA A 16 -6.44 -7.82 -45.77
C ALA A 16 -7.50 -7.12 -44.92
N SER A 17 -8.62 -7.80 -44.63
CA SER A 17 -9.53 -7.32 -43.60
C SER A 17 -8.71 -7.24 -42.32
N ALA A 18 -8.59 -6.06 -41.73
CA ALA A 18 -7.96 -5.90 -40.41
C ALA A 18 -8.67 -6.85 -39.45
N GLN A 19 -7.89 -7.65 -38.71
CA GLN A 19 -8.48 -8.56 -37.72
C GLN A 19 -9.05 -7.72 -36.59
N ILE A 20 -10.37 -7.82 -36.39
CA ILE A 20 -11.09 -7.13 -35.32
C ILE A 20 -10.84 -7.87 -34.01
N VAL A 21 -10.54 -7.14 -32.94
CA VAL A 21 -10.43 -7.66 -31.58
C VAL A 21 -11.83 -8.03 -31.08
N ASN A 22 -11.98 -9.23 -30.53
CA ASN A 22 -13.23 -9.64 -29.90
C ASN A 22 -13.37 -9.00 -28.53
N ILE A 23 -14.27 -8.05 -28.37
CA ILE A 23 -14.54 -7.33 -27.11
C ILE A 23 -16.01 -7.48 -26.76
N PRO A 24 -16.37 -8.50 -25.95
CA PRO A 24 -17.78 -8.80 -25.62
C PRO A 24 -18.38 -7.81 -24.63
N ASP A 25 -17.59 -7.23 -23.72
CA ASP A 25 -18.08 -6.26 -22.75
C ASP A 25 -18.30 -4.89 -23.43
N THR A 26 -19.56 -4.44 -23.40
CA THR A 26 -19.95 -3.18 -24.04
C THR A 26 -19.30 -1.95 -23.37
N ASN A 27 -19.08 -2.01 -22.05
CA ASN A 27 -18.45 -0.91 -21.32
C ASN A 27 -16.95 -0.84 -21.65
N PHE A 28 -16.30 -2.00 -21.78
CA PHE A 28 -14.91 -2.06 -22.23
C PHE A 28 -14.79 -1.52 -23.66
N LYS A 29 -15.61 -2.00 -24.57
CA LYS A 29 -15.63 -1.49 -25.96
C LYS A 29 -15.86 0.02 -26.00
N ASN A 30 -16.85 0.52 -25.26
CA ASN A 30 -17.11 1.96 -25.17
C ASN A 30 -15.94 2.75 -24.58
N ALA A 31 -15.26 2.20 -23.58
CA ALA A 31 -14.08 2.84 -23.00
C ALA A 31 -12.94 2.97 -24.01
N LEU A 32 -12.71 1.96 -24.87
CA LEU A 32 -11.71 1.98 -25.91
C LEU A 32 -12.08 2.97 -27.04
N LEU A 33 -13.34 2.95 -27.51
CA LEU A 33 -13.81 3.87 -28.56
C LEU A 33 -13.79 5.35 -28.13
N ASN A 34 -13.91 5.62 -26.83
CA ASN A 34 -13.87 6.97 -26.27
C ASN A 34 -12.55 7.28 -25.54
N HIS A 35 -11.51 6.46 -25.77
CA HIS A 35 -10.21 6.64 -25.11
C HIS A 35 -9.50 7.88 -25.64
N ASN A 36 -8.65 8.48 -24.78
CA ASN A 36 -7.79 9.60 -25.18
C ASN A 36 -6.35 9.27 -24.75
N PRO A 37 -5.42 9.11 -25.70
CA PRO A 37 -5.54 9.31 -27.15
C PRO A 37 -6.52 8.32 -27.83
N VAL A 38 -6.99 8.68 -29.02
CA VAL A 38 -7.94 7.88 -29.82
C VAL A 38 -7.30 6.57 -30.23
N ILE A 39 -7.99 5.44 -29.96
CA ILE A 39 -7.56 4.09 -30.34
C ILE A 39 -8.18 3.69 -31.68
N ASP A 40 -9.50 3.85 -31.85
CA ASP A 40 -10.21 3.63 -33.12
C ASP A 40 -9.81 4.73 -34.10
N THR A 41 -8.71 4.53 -34.81
CA THR A 41 -8.09 5.54 -35.71
C THR A 41 -8.78 5.67 -37.04
N ASN A 42 -9.50 4.63 -37.50
CA ASN A 42 -10.23 4.62 -38.74
C ASN A 42 -11.70 5.07 -38.58
N GLY A 43 -12.22 5.12 -37.32
CA GLY A 43 -13.56 5.59 -36.98
C GLY A 43 -14.69 4.65 -37.39
N ASP A 44 -14.42 3.34 -37.49
CA ASP A 44 -15.43 2.37 -37.90
C ASP A 44 -16.25 1.77 -36.73
N GLY A 45 -15.87 2.13 -35.50
CA GLY A 45 -16.55 1.67 -34.29
C GLY A 45 -16.15 0.26 -33.83
N GLU A 46 -15.07 -0.27 -34.40
CA GLU A 46 -14.42 -1.52 -34.00
C GLU A 46 -12.97 -1.22 -33.62
N ILE A 47 -12.33 -2.13 -32.88
CA ILE A 47 -10.90 -2.05 -32.58
C ILE A 47 -10.21 -3.16 -33.36
N GLN A 48 -9.30 -2.79 -34.25
CA GLN A 48 -8.49 -3.75 -34.96
C GLN A 48 -7.23 -4.11 -34.17
N VAL A 49 -6.69 -5.31 -34.39
CA VAL A 49 -5.44 -5.74 -33.76
C VAL A 49 -4.30 -4.75 -34.04
N SER A 50 -4.25 -4.17 -35.26
CA SER A 50 -3.26 -3.15 -35.62
C SER A 50 -3.40 -1.86 -34.82
N GLU A 51 -4.60 -1.48 -34.38
CA GLU A 51 -4.84 -0.33 -33.51
C GLU A 51 -4.51 -0.66 -32.04
N ALA A 52 -4.91 -1.86 -31.58
CA ALA A 52 -4.59 -2.33 -30.24
C ALA A 52 -3.07 -2.40 -29.99
N THR A 53 -2.29 -2.79 -31.01
CA THR A 53 -0.82 -2.89 -30.89
C THR A 53 -0.10 -1.53 -30.82
N GLU A 54 -0.77 -0.44 -31.15
CA GLU A 54 -0.19 0.92 -31.04
C GLU A 54 -0.47 1.58 -29.68
N VAL A 55 -1.18 0.87 -28.78
CA VAL A 55 -1.50 1.35 -27.43
C VAL A 55 -0.40 0.94 -26.45
N TYR A 56 0.09 1.90 -25.66
CA TYR A 56 1.09 1.69 -24.62
C TYR A 56 0.55 1.94 -23.21
N ASP A 57 -0.40 2.86 -23.08
CA ASP A 57 -1.04 3.23 -21.81
C ASP A 57 -2.56 3.08 -21.96
N LEU A 58 -3.17 2.31 -21.06
CA LEU A 58 -4.60 2.05 -21.13
C LEU A 58 -5.28 2.37 -19.79
N ASN A 59 -6.09 3.42 -19.82
CA ASN A 59 -6.87 3.87 -18.67
C ASN A 59 -8.33 3.44 -18.79
N LEU A 60 -8.70 2.47 -17.97
CA LEU A 60 -10.05 1.91 -17.86
C LEU A 60 -10.67 2.15 -16.48
N TYR A 61 -10.17 3.15 -15.74
CA TYR A 61 -10.63 3.49 -14.40
C TYR A 61 -12.12 3.83 -14.36
N ASP A 62 -12.87 3.15 -13.46
CA ASP A 62 -14.27 3.47 -13.12
C ASP A 62 -15.21 3.47 -14.34
N LYS A 63 -15.19 2.38 -15.11
CA LYS A 63 -15.97 2.20 -16.35
C LYS A 63 -17.08 1.16 -16.23
N ASN A 64 -17.29 0.53 -15.05
CA ASN A 64 -18.24 -0.56 -14.84
C ASN A 64 -18.00 -1.77 -15.79
N ILE A 65 -16.73 -2.05 -16.10
CA ILE A 65 -16.32 -3.18 -16.94
C ILE A 65 -16.36 -4.46 -16.10
N ALA A 66 -17.01 -5.50 -16.63
CA ALA A 66 -17.06 -6.80 -15.97
C ALA A 66 -16.18 -7.87 -16.64
N ASP A 67 -15.77 -7.64 -17.90
CA ASP A 67 -14.96 -8.57 -18.68
C ASP A 67 -13.97 -7.78 -19.54
N LEU A 68 -12.68 -8.09 -19.43
CA LEU A 68 -11.60 -7.50 -20.24
C LEU A 68 -11.14 -8.44 -21.38
N THR A 69 -11.96 -9.41 -21.80
CA THR A 69 -11.69 -10.20 -23.01
C THR A 69 -11.41 -9.27 -24.19
N GLY A 70 -10.28 -9.47 -24.86
CA GLY A 70 -9.75 -8.59 -25.90
C GLY A 70 -8.51 -7.82 -25.47
N ILE A 71 -8.22 -7.76 -24.14
CA ILE A 71 -7.01 -7.10 -23.62
C ILE A 71 -5.73 -7.77 -24.11
N GLU A 72 -5.78 -9.06 -24.44
CA GLU A 72 -4.67 -9.84 -24.97
C GLU A 72 -4.16 -9.33 -26.33
N ALA A 73 -4.96 -8.54 -27.06
CA ALA A 73 -4.53 -7.92 -28.32
C ALA A 73 -3.64 -6.68 -28.10
N PHE A 74 -3.69 -6.09 -26.91
CA PHE A 74 -2.92 -4.90 -26.52
C PHE A 74 -1.51 -5.29 -26.04
N ILE A 75 -0.75 -5.98 -26.87
CA ILE A 75 0.53 -6.61 -26.51
C ILE A 75 1.65 -5.64 -26.11
N ASN A 76 1.51 -4.35 -26.46
CA ASN A 76 2.52 -3.33 -26.21
C ASN A 76 2.21 -2.44 -24.99
N ILE A 77 1.09 -2.67 -24.29
CA ILE A 77 0.80 -1.88 -23.11
C ILE A 77 1.86 -2.10 -22.03
N SER A 78 2.35 -0.99 -21.50
CA SER A 78 3.26 -0.95 -20.34
C SER A 78 2.55 -0.48 -19.06
N TRP A 79 1.41 0.20 -19.21
CA TRP A 79 0.61 0.75 -18.13
C TRP A 79 -0.86 0.38 -18.33
N LEU A 80 -1.44 -0.28 -17.30
CA LEU A 80 -2.85 -0.66 -17.27
C LEU A 80 -3.46 -0.25 -15.94
N ASP A 81 -4.44 0.66 -16.00
CA ASP A 81 -5.30 1.02 -14.87
C ASP A 81 -6.73 0.56 -15.16
N CYS A 82 -7.15 -0.54 -14.56
CA CYS A 82 -8.53 -1.04 -14.61
C CYS A 82 -9.18 -1.09 -13.22
N ARG A 83 -8.72 -0.27 -12.29
CA ARG A 83 -9.29 -0.16 -10.92
C ARG A 83 -10.72 0.36 -10.93
N LYS A 84 -11.47 0.01 -9.86
CA LYS A 84 -12.90 0.35 -9.68
C LYS A 84 -13.76 -0.12 -10.85
N ASN A 85 -13.67 -1.41 -11.16
CA ASN A 85 -14.52 -2.07 -12.13
C ASN A 85 -15.24 -3.27 -11.45
N LEU A 86 -15.82 -4.15 -12.23
CA LEU A 86 -16.59 -5.31 -11.78
C LEU A 86 -15.93 -6.63 -12.17
N LEU A 87 -14.61 -6.63 -12.37
CA LEU A 87 -13.86 -7.77 -12.85
C LEU A 87 -13.86 -8.90 -11.81
N ILE A 88 -14.28 -10.09 -12.22
CA ILE A 88 -14.20 -11.32 -11.43
C ILE A 88 -12.98 -12.18 -11.81
N GLU A 89 -12.44 -11.96 -13.02
CA GLU A 89 -11.23 -12.57 -13.57
C GLU A 89 -10.49 -11.57 -14.44
N LEU A 90 -9.20 -11.79 -14.65
CA LEU A 90 -8.34 -10.99 -15.53
C LEU A 90 -7.19 -11.87 -16.03
N ASP A 91 -7.03 -11.95 -17.35
CA ASP A 91 -5.88 -12.56 -18.00
C ASP A 91 -5.01 -11.48 -18.64
N VAL A 92 -3.81 -11.26 -18.08
CA VAL A 92 -2.78 -10.35 -18.61
C VAL A 92 -1.56 -11.10 -19.12
N SER A 93 -1.68 -12.41 -19.37
CA SER A 93 -0.55 -13.28 -19.76
C SER A 93 0.10 -12.88 -21.09
N GLN A 94 -0.63 -12.19 -21.98
CA GLN A 94 -0.10 -11.70 -23.25
C GLN A 94 0.46 -10.27 -23.16
N ASN A 95 0.16 -9.55 -22.08
CA ASN A 95 0.61 -8.18 -21.86
C ASN A 95 1.97 -8.16 -21.17
N ILE A 96 2.94 -8.84 -21.75
CA ILE A 96 4.27 -9.13 -21.13
C ILE A 96 5.13 -7.90 -20.88
N ASN A 97 4.76 -6.75 -21.48
CA ASN A 97 5.47 -5.48 -21.35
C ASN A 97 4.98 -4.62 -20.17
N LEU A 98 3.97 -5.10 -19.40
CA LEU A 98 3.42 -4.36 -18.27
C LEU A 98 4.51 -4.06 -17.24
N THR A 99 4.68 -2.77 -16.93
CA THR A 99 5.48 -2.25 -15.83
C THR A 99 4.62 -1.73 -14.67
N TYR A 100 3.39 -1.33 -14.99
CA TYR A 100 2.38 -0.86 -14.03
C TYR A 100 1.06 -1.60 -14.27
N LEU A 101 0.52 -2.17 -13.19
CA LEU A 101 -0.80 -2.80 -13.18
C LEU A 101 -1.58 -2.38 -11.94
N ASP A 102 -2.71 -1.69 -12.14
CA ASP A 102 -3.67 -1.39 -11.07
C ASP A 102 -5.01 -2.06 -11.39
N VAL A 103 -5.32 -3.11 -10.62
CA VAL A 103 -6.57 -3.88 -10.67
C VAL A 103 -7.36 -3.72 -9.37
N SER A 104 -7.03 -2.72 -8.56
CA SER A 104 -7.66 -2.51 -7.25
C SER A 104 -9.15 -2.19 -7.35
N PHE A 105 -9.90 -2.46 -6.26
CA PHE A 105 -11.34 -2.25 -6.21
C PHE A 105 -12.08 -3.00 -7.34
N ASN A 106 -11.86 -4.30 -7.41
CA ASN A 106 -12.57 -5.23 -8.27
C ASN A 106 -13.12 -6.42 -7.44
N LEU A 107 -13.51 -7.48 -8.08
CA LEU A 107 -14.09 -8.68 -7.45
C LEU A 107 -13.23 -9.93 -7.72
N LEU A 108 -11.93 -9.75 -8.02
CA LEU A 108 -11.02 -10.82 -8.39
C LEU A 108 -10.82 -11.80 -7.23
N THR A 109 -11.02 -13.08 -7.50
CA THR A 109 -10.73 -14.17 -6.56
C THR A 109 -9.35 -14.81 -6.77
N SER A 110 -8.76 -14.58 -7.93
CA SER A 110 -7.39 -14.96 -8.32
C SER A 110 -6.80 -13.93 -9.26
N LEU A 111 -5.49 -13.83 -9.30
CA LEU A 111 -4.73 -12.99 -10.23
C LEU A 111 -3.41 -13.70 -10.54
N ASP A 112 -3.14 -13.94 -11.83
CA ASP A 112 -1.86 -14.47 -12.29
C ASP A 112 -1.07 -13.36 -12.98
N VAL A 113 0.09 -13.01 -12.41
CA VAL A 113 1.03 -12.00 -12.91
C VAL A 113 2.39 -12.63 -13.24
N THR A 114 2.49 -13.96 -13.26
CA THR A 114 3.77 -14.67 -13.48
C THR A 114 4.35 -14.41 -14.88
N ASN A 115 3.51 -14.04 -15.85
CA ASN A 115 3.93 -13.69 -17.20
C ASN A 115 4.26 -12.18 -17.38
N ASN A 116 4.27 -11.40 -16.31
CA ASN A 116 4.54 -9.97 -16.36
C ASN A 116 5.83 -9.61 -15.57
N PRO A 117 7.00 -10.14 -15.95
CA PRO A 117 8.24 -10.00 -15.17
C PRO A 117 8.79 -8.56 -15.15
N GLN A 118 8.24 -7.66 -15.98
CA GLN A 118 8.65 -6.26 -16.03
C GLN A 118 7.90 -5.37 -15.03
N LEU A 119 6.94 -5.93 -14.27
CA LEU A 119 6.18 -5.16 -13.29
C LEU A 119 7.11 -4.54 -12.23
N THR A 120 7.06 -3.21 -12.15
CA THR A 120 7.69 -2.42 -11.08
C THR A 120 6.64 -1.98 -10.05
N ARG A 121 5.37 -1.88 -10.47
CA ARG A 121 4.25 -1.51 -9.60
C ARG A 121 3.05 -2.43 -9.83
N LEU A 122 2.60 -3.06 -8.75
CA LEU A 122 1.39 -3.86 -8.72
C LEU A 122 0.46 -3.36 -7.61
N ASN A 123 -0.75 -2.99 -8.00
CA ASN A 123 -1.83 -2.70 -7.06
C ASN A 123 -3.01 -3.65 -7.33
N CYS A 124 -3.18 -4.63 -6.48
CA CYS A 124 -4.31 -5.57 -6.48
C CYS A 124 -5.17 -5.46 -5.22
N ALA A 125 -5.08 -4.34 -4.53
CA ALA A 125 -5.82 -4.08 -3.28
C ALA A 125 -7.34 -4.12 -3.46
N LYS A 126 -8.05 -4.40 -2.37
CA LYS A 126 -9.53 -4.41 -2.36
C LYS A 126 -10.12 -5.32 -3.44
N ASN A 127 -9.75 -6.58 -3.35
CA ASN A 127 -10.27 -7.70 -4.11
C ASN A 127 -10.65 -8.86 -3.15
N GLN A 128 -10.75 -10.08 -3.64
CA GLN A 128 -11.09 -11.26 -2.86
C GLN A 128 -10.00 -12.35 -3.03
N LEU A 129 -8.74 -11.93 -3.23
CA LEU A 129 -7.61 -12.84 -3.46
C LEU A 129 -7.31 -13.65 -2.20
N THR A 130 -7.23 -14.98 -2.35
CA THR A 130 -6.84 -15.89 -1.26
C THR A 130 -5.38 -16.29 -1.33
N THR A 131 -4.77 -16.20 -2.51
CA THR A 131 -3.36 -16.46 -2.80
C THR A 131 -2.88 -15.50 -3.87
N LEU A 132 -1.58 -15.22 -3.91
CA LEU A 132 -0.94 -14.44 -4.96
C LEU A 132 0.52 -14.85 -5.07
N ASP A 133 0.97 -15.15 -6.29
CA ASP A 133 2.36 -15.48 -6.61
C ASP A 133 3.01 -14.31 -7.33
N THR A 134 4.01 -13.69 -6.70
CA THR A 134 4.82 -12.60 -7.25
C THR A 134 6.26 -13.01 -7.50
N SER A 135 6.57 -14.30 -7.46
CA SER A 135 7.94 -14.84 -7.56
C SER A 135 8.66 -14.50 -8.88
N GLN A 136 7.90 -14.25 -9.96
CA GLN A 136 8.45 -13.86 -11.25
C GLN A 136 8.57 -12.34 -11.43
N ASN A 137 7.95 -11.56 -10.55
CA ASN A 137 7.92 -10.10 -10.65
C ASN A 137 9.10 -9.49 -9.86
N ILE A 138 10.31 -9.90 -10.22
CA ILE A 138 11.55 -9.57 -9.49
C ILE A 138 11.91 -8.06 -9.50
N ASN A 139 11.25 -7.28 -10.36
CA ASN A 139 11.44 -5.84 -10.50
C ASN A 139 10.44 -5.01 -9.66
N LEU A 140 9.59 -5.67 -8.84
CA LEU A 140 8.62 -4.93 -8.02
C LEU A 140 9.31 -4.02 -7.01
N GLU A 141 8.99 -2.73 -7.11
CA GLU A 141 9.37 -1.65 -6.19
C GLU A 141 8.21 -1.25 -5.28
N VAL A 142 6.98 -1.27 -5.83
CA VAL A 142 5.76 -0.88 -5.12
C VAL A 142 4.73 -1.99 -5.23
N PHE A 143 4.32 -2.52 -4.08
CA PHE A 143 3.36 -3.62 -4.02
C PHE A 143 2.24 -3.33 -3.03
N TYR A 144 1.00 -3.21 -3.53
CA TYR A 144 -0.21 -3.01 -2.75
C TYR A 144 -1.15 -4.20 -2.95
N CYS A 145 -1.30 -5.02 -1.91
CA CYS A 145 -2.21 -6.17 -1.87
C CYS A 145 -3.17 -6.12 -0.68
N TYR A 146 -3.34 -4.94 -0.07
CA TYR A 146 -4.18 -4.74 1.10
C TYR A 146 -5.67 -5.00 0.83
N ALA A 147 -6.43 -5.29 1.90
CA ALA A 147 -7.86 -5.58 1.84
C ALA A 147 -8.18 -6.72 0.84
N ASN A 148 -7.61 -7.87 1.12
CA ASN A 148 -7.84 -9.15 0.44
C ASN A 148 -8.09 -10.26 1.48
N LEU A 149 -8.01 -11.52 1.08
CA LEU A 149 -8.22 -12.69 1.94
C LEU A 149 -6.94 -13.54 2.03
N LEU A 150 -5.76 -12.93 1.86
CA LEU A 150 -4.47 -13.62 1.83
C LEU A 150 -4.15 -14.18 3.23
N THR A 151 -3.85 -15.48 3.30
CA THR A 151 -3.42 -16.15 4.54
C THR A 151 -1.90 -16.32 4.64
N SER A 152 -1.21 -16.25 3.52
CA SER A 152 0.24 -16.25 3.39
C SER A 152 0.66 -15.43 2.17
N LEU A 153 1.89 -14.92 2.17
CA LEU A 153 2.47 -14.19 1.06
C LEU A 153 3.98 -14.34 1.09
N ASP A 154 4.57 -14.73 -0.03
CA ASP A 154 6.01 -14.81 -0.21
C ASP A 154 6.49 -13.65 -1.10
N VAL A 155 7.33 -12.79 -0.53
CA VAL A 155 7.95 -11.64 -1.21
C VAL A 155 9.47 -11.78 -1.31
N SER A 156 10.02 -12.98 -1.05
CA SER A 156 11.47 -13.23 -1.00
C SER A 156 12.18 -12.94 -2.33
N GLN A 157 11.48 -13.04 -3.47
CA GLN A 157 12.04 -12.73 -4.78
C GLN A 157 11.91 -11.24 -5.17
N ASN A 158 11.10 -10.48 -4.45
CA ASN A 158 10.84 -9.07 -4.76
C ASN A 158 11.83 -8.16 -4.01
N THR A 159 13.12 -8.37 -4.24
CA THR A 159 14.20 -7.73 -3.46
C THR A 159 14.35 -6.23 -3.67
N LEU A 160 13.65 -5.65 -4.65
CA LEU A 160 13.64 -4.22 -4.93
C LEU A 160 12.48 -3.48 -4.25
N LEU A 161 11.64 -4.18 -3.46
CA LEU A 161 10.52 -3.54 -2.78
C LEU A 161 10.96 -2.41 -1.86
N ASN A 162 10.38 -1.22 -2.12
CA ASN A 162 10.51 -0.03 -1.32
C ASN A 162 9.23 0.21 -0.50
N TRP A 163 8.05 0.06 -1.12
CA TRP A 163 6.75 0.24 -0.48
C TRP A 163 5.95 -1.03 -0.53
N PHE A 164 5.61 -1.57 0.64
CA PHE A 164 4.87 -2.81 0.75
C PHE A 164 3.66 -2.66 1.69
N PHE A 165 2.45 -2.71 1.11
CA PHE A 165 1.20 -2.55 1.83
C PHE A 165 0.36 -3.82 1.72
N CYS A 166 0.32 -4.61 2.80
CA CYS A 166 -0.39 -5.88 2.90
C CYS A 166 -1.41 -5.91 4.04
N TYR A 167 -1.81 -4.74 4.53
CA TYR A 167 -2.78 -4.61 5.63
C TYR A 167 -4.19 -5.11 5.26
N GLU A 168 -5.04 -5.33 6.28
CA GLU A 168 -6.39 -5.88 6.08
C GLU A 168 -6.38 -7.19 5.28
N ASN A 169 -5.61 -8.17 5.77
CA ASN A 169 -5.55 -9.53 5.26
C ASN A 169 -5.67 -10.54 6.43
N GLN A 170 -5.33 -11.79 6.21
CA GLN A 170 -5.37 -12.85 7.22
C GLN A 170 -3.97 -13.48 7.43
N LEU A 171 -2.90 -12.70 7.21
CA LEU A 171 -1.53 -13.17 7.31
C LEU A 171 -1.19 -13.56 8.76
N THR A 172 -0.67 -14.76 8.96
CA THR A 172 -0.20 -15.26 10.26
C THR A 172 1.31 -15.14 10.43
N SER A 173 2.04 -14.96 9.34
CA SER A 173 3.49 -14.71 9.29
C SER A 173 3.81 -13.85 8.08
N LEU A 174 4.92 -13.12 8.15
CA LEU A 174 5.45 -12.30 7.06
C LEU A 174 6.97 -12.27 7.16
N ASP A 175 7.67 -12.75 6.13
CA ASP A 175 9.13 -12.67 6.03
C ASP A 175 9.50 -11.57 5.02
N VAL A 176 10.17 -10.52 5.49
CA VAL A 176 10.67 -9.40 4.70
C VAL A 176 12.20 -9.32 4.70
N SER A 177 12.89 -10.36 5.16
CA SER A 177 14.35 -10.39 5.32
C SER A 177 15.13 -10.15 4.02
N GLN A 178 14.54 -10.47 2.86
CA GLN A 178 15.15 -10.25 1.56
C GLN A 178 14.82 -8.86 0.96
N ASN A 179 13.86 -8.13 1.54
CA ASN A 179 13.39 -6.85 1.02
C ASN A 179 14.16 -5.69 1.68
N ILE A 180 15.47 -5.69 1.50
CA ILE A 180 16.42 -4.79 2.20
C ILE A 180 16.26 -3.30 1.84
N ASN A 181 15.50 -3.01 0.78
CA ASN A 181 15.23 -1.65 0.32
C ASN A 181 13.93 -1.06 0.90
N LEU A 182 13.21 -1.82 1.76
CA LEU A 182 11.94 -1.33 2.32
C LEU A 182 12.13 -0.03 3.10
N GLU A 183 11.34 0.97 2.70
CA GLU A 183 11.16 2.26 3.34
C GLU A 183 9.82 2.32 4.10
N LEU A 184 8.74 1.79 3.49
CA LEU A 184 7.41 1.78 4.06
C LEU A 184 6.86 0.35 4.15
N LEU A 185 6.49 -0.07 5.37
CA LEU A 185 5.84 -1.35 5.63
C LEU A 185 4.52 -1.15 6.38
N TYR A 186 3.39 -1.40 5.69
CA TYR A 186 2.05 -1.35 6.28
C TYR A 186 1.43 -2.75 6.29
N ALA A 187 1.40 -3.37 7.46
CA ALA A 187 0.90 -4.73 7.68
C ALA A 187 -0.14 -4.80 8.81
N PHE A 188 -0.81 -3.69 9.10
CA PHE A 188 -1.84 -3.62 10.15
C PHE A 188 -3.08 -4.45 9.80
N THR A 189 -3.89 -4.80 10.81
CA THR A 189 -5.10 -5.62 10.65
C THR A 189 -4.80 -6.94 9.93
N ASN A 190 -3.93 -7.73 10.57
CA ASN A 190 -3.58 -9.10 10.20
C ASN A 190 -3.60 -9.99 11.46
N GLN A 191 -2.98 -11.17 11.42
CA GLN A 191 -2.86 -12.10 12.54
C GLN A 191 -1.39 -12.38 12.87
N LEU A 192 -0.50 -11.42 12.61
CA LEU A 192 0.94 -11.56 12.83
C LEU A 192 1.26 -11.60 14.32
N THR A 193 2.15 -12.51 14.70
CA THR A 193 2.64 -12.65 16.09
C THR A 193 4.07 -12.21 16.25
N ASP A 194 4.83 -12.18 15.16
CA ASP A 194 6.24 -11.84 15.11
C ASP A 194 6.62 -11.33 13.72
N ILE A 195 7.70 -10.52 13.63
CA ILE A 195 8.32 -10.06 12.39
C ILE A 195 9.80 -9.75 12.63
N ASP A 196 10.68 -10.25 11.77
CA ASP A 196 12.10 -9.89 11.78
C ASP A 196 12.36 -8.72 10.82
N LEU A 197 12.75 -7.56 11.37
CA LEU A 197 13.04 -6.33 10.65
C LEU A 197 14.55 -6.01 10.62
N GLY A 198 15.39 -6.94 11.08
CA GLY A 198 16.83 -6.74 11.22
C GLY A 198 17.58 -6.42 9.93
N SER A 199 17.05 -6.86 8.77
CA SER A 199 17.62 -6.57 7.45
C SER A 199 17.10 -5.28 6.80
N ASN A 200 16.00 -4.71 7.30
CA ASN A 200 15.28 -3.60 6.66
C ASN A 200 15.74 -2.25 7.23
N ILE A 201 17.03 -1.96 7.14
CA ILE A 201 17.68 -0.80 7.77
C ILE A 201 17.24 0.56 7.22
N ASN A 202 16.55 0.56 6.08
CA ASN A 202 16.05 1.77 5.41
C ASN A 202 14.63 2.15 5.82
N LEU A 203 13.96 1.36 6.69
CA LEU A 203 12.58 1.62 7.10
C LEU A 203 12.45 3.00 7.75
N GLU A 204 11.54 3.79 7.19
CA GLU A 204 11.12 5.11 7.64
C GLU A 204 9.76 5.06 8.35
N GLU A 205 8.85 4.20 7.87
CA GLU A 205 7.52 4.03 8.47
C GLU A 205 7.15 2.56 8.63
N ILE A 206 6.69 2.21 9.83
CA ILE A 206 6.16 0.89 10.18
C ILE A 206 4.76 1.07 10.76
N ILE A 207 3.76 0.42 10.14
CA ILE A 207 2.40 0.33 10.66
C ILE A 207 2.02 -1.14 10.76
N ILE A 208 2.05 -1.68 12.00
CA ILE A 208 1.72 -3.07 12.33
C ILE A 208 0.60 -3.16 13.38
N ALA A 209 -0.19 -2.11 13.47
CA ALA A 209 -1.33 -2.04 14.38
C ALA A 209 -2.32 -3.20 14.16
N GLN A 210 -3.14 -3.51 15.19
CA GLN A 210 -4.20 -4.53 15.09
C GLN A 210 -3.66 -5.89 14.61
N ASN A 211 -2.67 -6.40 15.35
CA ASN A 211 -2.06 -7.72 15.18
C ASN A 211 -1.98 -8.42 16.55
N GLN A 212 -1.11 -9.40 16.70
CA GLN A 212 -0.96 -10.20 17.93
C GLN A 212 0.47 -10.17 18.48
N PHE A 213 1.24 -9.11 18.17
CA PHE A 213 2.63 -8.98 18.63
C PHE A 213 2.70 -8.91 20.16
N THR A 214 3.62 -9.67 20.74
CA THR A 214 3.97 -9.60 22.18
C THR A 214 5.32 -8.91 22.40
N SER A 215 6.13 -8.80 21.37
CA SER A 215 7.42 -8.09 21.32
C SER A 215 7.63 -7.52 19.92
N LEU A 216 8.49 -6.50 19.80
CA LEU A 216 8.91 -5.92 18.54
C LEU A 216 10.34 -5.43 18.69
N ASP A 217 11.26 -5.91 17.85
CA ASP A 217 12.63 -5.43 17.76
C ASP A 217 12.80 -4.50 16.54
N ILE A 218 13.08 -3.24 16.82
CA ILE A 218 13.34 -2.18 15.82
C ILE A 218 14.73 -1.55 16.01
N SER A 219 15.62 -2.25 16.72
CA SER A 219 16.96 -1.77 17.04
C SER A 219 17.86 -1.51 15.82
N GLN A 220 17.53 -2.19 14.69
CA GLN A 220 18.27 -2.06 13.44
C GLN A 220 17.60 -1.07 12.44
N ASN A 221 16.57 -0.33 12.85
CA ASN A 221 15.83 0.59 11.98
C ASN A 221 15.99 2.06 12.41
N PRO A 222 17.22 2.63 12.36
CA PRO A 222 17.51 3.95 12.93
C PRO A 222 16.83 5.11 12.19
N ASN A 223 16.35 4.88 10.97
CA ASN A 223 15.72 5.89 10.12
C ASN A 223 14.21 6.08 10.40
N LEU A 224 13.65 5.33 11.35
CA LEU A 224 12.22 5.41 11.65
C LEU A 224 11.81 6.81 12.09
N THR A 225 10.79 7.33 11.41
CA THR A 225 10.10 8.59 11.71
C THR A 225 8.67 8.37 12.18
N TYR A 226 8.03 7.28 11.74
CA TYR A 226 6.67 6.92 12.10
C TYR A 226 6.58 5.46 12.53
N LEU A 227 6.02 5.22 13.72
CA LEU A 227 5.84 3.89 14.28
C LEU A 227 4.44 3.74 14.85
N ASP A 228 3.65 2.81 14.29
CA ASP A 228 2.33 2.44 14.82
C ASP A 228 2.28 0.94 15.11
N PHE A 229 2.30 0.59 16.39
CA PHE A 229 2.12 -0.76 16.92
C PHE A 229 0.87 -0.86 17.80
N SER A 230 -0.06 0.05 17.64
CA SER A 230 -1.29 0.10 18.47
C SER A 230 -2.12 -1.18 18.34
N THR A 231 -2.91 -1.45 19.37
CA THR A 231 -3.81 -2.62 19.42
C THR A 231 -3.07 -3.94 19.15
N ASN A 232 -2.09 -4.20 20.01
CA ASN A 232 -1.30 -5.42 20.06
C ASN A 232 -1.22 -5.90 21.54
N ASN A 233 -0.25 -6.77 21.87
CA ASN A 233 -0.08 -7.33 23.23
C ASN A 233 1.32 -7.03 23.79
N LEU A 234 1.96 -5.91 23.38
CA LEU A 234 3.30 -5.56 23.85
C LEU A 234 3.28 -5.12 25.31
N SER A 235 4.14 -5.73 26.13
CA SER A 235 4.36 -5.30 27.53
C SER A 235 5.50 -4.30 27.68
N SER A 236 6.36 -4.19 26.66
CA SER A 236 7.47 -3.24 26.57
C SER A 236 7.87 -3.01 25.12
N ILE A 237 8.54 -1.90 24.86
CA ILE A 237 9.20 -1.61 23.59
C ILE A 237 10.49 -0.83 23.83
N ASP A 238 11.57 -1.23 23.17
CA ASP A 238 12.81 -0.47 23.13
C ASP A 238 12.90 0.35 21.85
N ILE A 239 12.83 1.66 22.01
CA ILE A 239 12.92 2.64 20.92
C ILE A 239 14.22 3.46 20.99
N SER A 240 15.20 3.07 21.82
CA SER A 240 16.43 3.83 22.07
C SER A 240 17.22 4.14 20.80
N ASN A 241 17.21 3.23 19.83
CA ASN A 241 17.94 3.35 18.56
C ASN A 241 17.20 4.11 17.45
N ASN A 242 16.02 4.69 17.75
CA ASN A 242 15.19 5.38 16.76
C ASN A 242 15.01 6.87 17.11
N PRO A 243 16.10 7.68 17.14
CA PRO A 243 16.04 9.08 17.62
C PRO A 243 15.23 10.01 16.72
N GLY A 244 14.99 9.60 15.45
CA GLY A 244 14.24 10.35 14.45
C GLY A 244 12.72 10.26 14.55
N LEU A 245 12.17 9.49 15.50
CA LEU A 245 10.72 9.30 15.62
C LEU A 245 9.99 10.62 15.86
N LEU A 246 9.11 10.95 14.91
CA LEU A 246 8.18 12.09 14.96
C LEU A 246 6.83 11.68 15.57
N SER A 247 6.39 10.45 15.31
CA SER A 247 5.11 9.93 15.79
C SER A 247 5.26 8.51 16.31
N ILE A 248 4.77 8.29 17.52
CA ILE A 248 4.67 6.98 18.18
C ILE A 248 3.21 6.74 18.52
N ARG A 249 2.66 5.65 17.99
CA ARG A 249 1.32 5.16 18.29
C ARG A 249 1.42 3.76 18.88
N GLY A 250 1.21 3.66 20.16
CA GLY A 250 1.27 2.42 20.92
C GLY A 250 0.06 2.23 21.83
N PHE A 251 -1.08 2.82 21.48
CA PHE A 251 -2.30 2.70 22.28
C PHE A 251 -2.87 1.27 22.26
N ASN A 252 -3.63 0.91 23.30
CA ASN A 252 -4.22 -0.42 23.46
C ASN A 252 -3.17 -1.54 23.38
N ASN A 253 -2.21 -1.50 24.28
CA ASN A 253 -1.22 -2.54 24.54
C ASN A 253 -1.18 -2.85 26.05
N GLN A 254 -0.10 -3.45 26.54
CA GLN A 254 0.13 -3.78 27.94
C GLN A 254 1.42 -3.12 28.45
N LEU A 255 1.79 -1.95 27.88
CA LEU A 255 3.03 -1.27 28.21
C LEU A 255 3.02 -0.81 29.67
N SER A 256 3.98 -1.29 30.48
CA SER A 256 4.19 -0.81 31.86
C SER A 256 5.12 0.40 31.91
N ASN A 257 5.89 0.66 30.87
CA ASN A 257 6.79 1.79 30.71
C ASN A 257 7.03 2.08 29.22
N ILE A 258 7.33 3.33 28.89
CA ILE A 258 7.88 3.76 27.60
C ILE A 258 8.91 4.86 27.85
N ASP A 259 10.14 4.69 27.35
CA ASP A 259 11.21 5.68 27.45
C ASP A 259 11.31 6.53 26.18
N VAL A 260 10.87 7.78 26.26
CA VAL A 260 10.93 8.75 25.15
C VAL A 260 12.03 9.82 25.35
N SER A 261 12.95 9.63 26.30
CA SER A 261 13.99 10.61 26.66
C SER A 261 14.93 10.97 25.48
N ASN A 262 15.18 10.04 24.55
CA ASN A 262 16.04 10.27 23.38
C ASN A 262 15.26 10.57 22.11
N LYS A 263 14.16 11.37 22.20
CA LYS A 263 13.26 11.70 21.08
C LYS A 263 13.02 13.19 20.96
N PRO A 264 14.08 14.01 20.70
CA PRO A 264 13.96 15.48 20.75
C PRO A 264 13.01 16.05 19.70
N VAL A 265 12.73 15.31 18.61
CA VAL A 265 11.85 15.72 17.50
C VAL A 265 10.43 15.15 17.61
N LEU A 266 10.11 14.42 18.67
CA LEU A 266 8.82 13.76 18.84
C LEU A 266 7.68 14.79 18.90
N GLN A 267 6.71 14.64 18.00
CA GLN A 267 5.55 15.53 17.87
C GLN A 267 4.26 14.88 18.35
N GLN A 268 4.14 13.56 18.22
CA GLN A 268 2.95 12.82 18.61
C GLN A 268 3.31 11.60 19.45
N LEU A 269 2.69 11.50 20.63
CA LEU A 269 2.78 10.33 21.50
C LEU A 269 1.37 9.90 21.91
N LEU A 270 0.92 8.77 21.34
CA LEU A 270 -0.40 8.20 21.59
C LEU A 270 -0.22 6.83 22.24
N VAL A 271 -0.32 6.77 23.57
CA VAL A 271 -0.07 5.58 24.40
C VAL A 271 -1.20 5.31 25.38
N ASN A 272 -2.40 5.78 25.05
CA ASN A 272 -3.59 5.52 25.85
C ASN A 272 -3.94 4.02 25.87
N GLY A 273 -4.67 3.57 26.92
CA GLY A 273 -5.07 2.16 27.04
C GLY A 273 -3.87 1.23 27.24
N ASN A 274 -3.02 1.53 28.22
CA ASN A 274 -1.86 0.73 28.61
C ASN A 274 -1.80 0.62 30.16
N ASP A 275 -0.71 0.06 30.68
CA ASP A 275 -0.45 -0.10 32.12
C ASP A 275 0.59 0.89 32.66
N LEU A 276 0.74 2.07 32.02
CA LEU A 276 1.72 3.09 32.37
C LEU A 276 1.37 3.70 33.76
N THR A 277 2.29 3.65 34.68
CA THR A 277 2.15 4.32 35.99
C THR A 277 2.73 5.72 36.02
N SER A 278 3.59 6.03 35.09
CA SER A 278 4.19 7.36 34.87
C SER A 278 4.60 7.52 33.41
N ILE A 279 4.76 8.75 32.97
CA ILE A 279 5.34 9.11 31.68
C ILE A 279 6.17 10.37 31.85
N ASP A 280 7.40 10.36 31.35
CA ASP A 280 8.28 11.53 31.34
C ASP A 280 8.45 12.03 29.91
N VAL A 281 7.92 13.21 29.64
CA VAL A 281 7.99 13.90 28.33
C VAL A 281 8.86 15.16 28.38
N SER A 282 9.63 15.35 29.46
CA SER A 282 10.45 16.55 29.69
C SER A 282 11.54 16.77 28.61
N GLN A 283 11.95 15.69 27.92
CA GLN A 283 12.97 15.75 26.84
C GLN A 283 12.37 15.84 25.43
N ASN A 284 11.04 16.10 25.33
CA ASN A 284 10.33 16.16 24.03
C ASN A 284 9.74 17.57 23.80
N PRO A 285 10.56 18.61 23.60
CA PRO A 285 10.11 19.99 23.50
C PRO A 285 9.20 20.26 22.29
N GLU A 286 9.32 19.44 21.22
CA GLU A 286 8.52 19.53 20.00
C GLU A 286 7.16 18.81 20.09
N LEU A 287 6.79 18.30 21.29
CA LEU A 287 5.55 17.54 21.44
C LEU A 287 4.32 18.45 21.23
N VAL A 288 3.47 18.03 20.28
CA VAL A 288 2.24 18.73 19.87
C VAL A 288 0.99 18.02 20.39
N ILE A 289 1.00 16.70 20.39
CA ILE A 289 -0.13 15.87 20.81
C ILE A 289 0.37 14.80 21.78
N LEU A 290 -0.23 14.74 22.96
CA LEU A 290 -0.04 13.70 23.96
C LEU A 290 -1.40 13.07 24.28
N ASN A 291 -1.54 11.77 24.04
CA ASN A 291 -2.64 10.98 24.57
C ASN A 291 -2.08 9.87 25.45
N CYS A 292 -2.27 9.99 26.74
CA CYS A 292 -1.88 9.02 27.76
C CYS A 292 -3.06 8.57 28.63
N GLY A 293 -4.30 8.81 28.18
CA GLY A 293 -5.52 8.38 28.84
C GLY A 293 -5.59 6.87 29.05
N GLU A 294 -6.53 6.42 29.90
CA GLU A 294 -6.71 4.99 30.18
C GLU A 294 -5.42 4.28 30.64
N ASN A 295 -4.67 4.95 31.51
CA ASN A 295 -3.46 4.45 32.13
C ASN A 295 -3.48 4.79 33.65
N PRO A 296 -2.89 3.99 34.54
CA PRO A 296 -2.82 4.30 35.97
C PRO A 296 -1.77 5.38 36.32
N ILE A 297 -1.60 6.40 35.50
CA ILE A 297 -0.67 7.52 35.69
C ILE A 297 -1.16 8.37 36.87
N ALA A 298 -0.33 8.58 37.88
CA ALA A 298 -0.68 9.33 39.07
C ALA A 298 -0.37 10.83 39.01
N SER A 299 0.60 11.22 38.18
CA SER A 299 1.00 12.61 37.97
C SER A 299 1.51 12.82 36.56
N LEU A 300 1.31 14.02 36.03
CA LEU A 300 1.73 14.36 34.66
C LEU A 300 2.32 15.77 34.67
N ASP A 301 3.58 15.90 34.22
CA ASP A 301 4.27 17.18 34.06
C ASP A 301 4.51 17.42 32.57
N VAL A 302 3.91 18.49 32.03
CA VAL A 302 4.05 18.92 30.63
C VAL A 302 4.64 20.32 30.52
N SER A 303 5.29 20.81 31.58
CA SER A 303 5.84 22.16 31.67
C SER A 303 6.91 22.48 30.62
N GLN A 304 7.60 21.44 30.09
CA GLN A 304 8.62 21.58 29.05
C GLN A 304 8.04 21.49 27.62
N ASN A 305 6.78 21.11 27.47
CA ASN A 305 6.14 20.87 26.18
C ASN A 305 5.33 22.11 25.75
N ILE A 306 6.01 23.25 25.57
CA ILE A 306 5.39 24.55 25.31
C ILE A 306 4.63 24.60 23.98
N GLY A 307 4.93 23.68 23.04
CA GLY A 307 4.27 23.53 21.76
C GLY A 307 3.00 22.70 21.79
N LEU A 308 2.61 22.18 22.96
CA LEU A 308 1.50 21.24 23.09
C LEU A 308 0.17 21.89 22.72
N LYS A 309 -0.57 21.26 21.77
CA LYS A 309 -1.89 21.72 21.29
C LYS A 309 -3.03 20.82 21.73
N GLY A 310 -2.75 19.52 21.93
CA GLY A 310 -3.73 18.55 22.39
C GLY A 310 -3.15 17.65 23.48
N ILE A 311 -3.91 17.50 24.56
CA ILE A 311 -3.58 16.57 25.64
C ILE A 311 -4.84 15.79 26.05
N GLU A 312 -4.68 14.46 26.17
CA GLU A 312 -5.70 13.59 26.70
C GLU A 312 -5.10 12.71 27.79
N PHE A 313 -5.69 12.75 28.99
CA PHE A 313 -5.35 11.98 30.19
C PHE A 313 -6.59 11.50 30.96
N SER A 314 -7.71 11.32 30.24
CA SER A 314 -8.93 10.76 30.83
C SER A 314 -8.71 9.33 31.35
N ASN A 315 -9.46 8.96 32.39
CA ASN A 315 -9.32 7.63 33.02
C ASN A 315 -7.89 7.34 33.55
N THR A 316 -7.19 8.37 34.04
CA THR A 316 -5.92 8.26 34.77
C THR A 316 -6.15 8.50 36.25
N LEU A 317 -5.08 8.44 37.06
CA LEU A 317 -5.11 8.80 38.48
C LEU A 317 -4.66 10.25 38.74
N VAL A 318 -4.43 11.04 37.68
CA VAL A 318 -4.05 12.45 37.75
C VAL A 318 -5.20 13.25 38.32
N SER A 319 -4.99 13.84 39.50
CA SER A 319 -5.99 14.68 40.18
C SER A 319 -5.84 16.16 39.87
N GLU A 320 -4.61 16.60 39.57
CA GLU A 320 -4.28 18.00 39.29
C GLU A 320 -3.19 18.03 38.22
N ILE A 321 -3.25 19.02 37.30
CA ILE A 321 -2.23 19.26 36.27
C ILE A 321 -2.03 20.76 36.13
N ASP A 322 -0.76 21.21 36.07
CA ASP A 322 -0.43 22.59 35.76
C ASP A 322 -0.20 22.73 34.23
N LEU A 323 -1.07 23.50 33.59
CA LEU A 323 -1.03 23.80 32.13
C LEU A 323 -0.60 25.25 31.83
N SER A 324 -0.09 25.97 32.84
CA SER A 324 0.27 27.39 32.70
C SER A 324 1.36 27.64 31.67
N ASN A 325 2.21 26.66 31.41
CA ASN A 325 3.31 26.70 30.42
C ASN A 325 2.90 26.22 29.01
N ASN A 326 1.62 25.88 28.79
CA ASN A 326 1.15 25.33 27.51
C ASN A 326 0.15 26.28 26.83
N PRO A 327 0.56 27.49 26.40
CA PRO A 327 -0.35 28.52 25.90
C PRO A 327 -1.03 28.19 24.58
N LEU A 328 -0.56 27.17 23.86
CA LEU A 328 -1.10 26.74 22.56
C LEU A 328 -2.17 25.65 22.68
N LEU A 329 -2.47 25.18 23.90
CA LEU A 329 -3.48 24.15 24.10
C LEU A 329 -4.86 24.61 23.62
N CYS A 330 -5.44 23.80 22.73
CA CYS A 330 -6.81 24.00 22.22
C CYS A 330 -7.70 22.77 22.43
N GLY A 331 -7.13 21.64 22.81
CA GLY A 331 -7.83 20.40 23.16
C GLY A 331 -7.29 19.82 24.46
N VAL A 332 -8.13 19.81 25.51
CA VAL A 332 -7.81 19.16 26.79
C VAL A 332 -8.93 18.20 27.15
N VAL A 333 -8.61 16.93 27.29
CA VAL A 333 -9.51 15.91 27.80
C VAL A 333 -8.88 15.27 29.02
N GLY A 334 -9.45 15.53 30.17
CA GLY A 334 -8.97 15.06 31.46
C GLY A 334 -10.03 14.28 32.23
N ASN A 335 -9.70 13.91 33.47
CA ASN A 335 -10.66 13.32 34.39
C ASN A 335 -11.73 14.36 34.76
N ASN A 336 -12.97 13.91 34.88
CA ASN A 336 -14.11 14.71 35.35
C ASN A 336 -14.12 14.78 36.86
#